data_bdd40e2f2949fc49838189021d6f8054
#
_entry.id   bdd40e2f2949fc49838189021d6f8054
#
_cell.length_a   1.000
_cell.length_b   1.000
_cell.length_c   1.000
_cell.angle_alpha   90.00
_cell.angle_beta   90.00
_cell.angle_gamma   90.00
#
_symmetry.space_group_name_H-M   'P 1'
#
loop_
_entity.id
_entity.type
_entity.pdbx_description
1 polymer ?
#
loop_
_entity_poly.entity_id
_entity_poly.type
_entity_poly.pdbx_seq_one_letter_code
_entity_poly.pdbx_strand_id
1 'polypeptide(L)'
;MKASGSGLLELMCTVVEIKEKMKAFYADAAGKCGDSVGTETFNMLRDMEQKHLDRLNATYADLSKGSGDLDACRFYDFEAPGSSEVMHKLKQKRESTSNACLDDVAAIESGMELENKGIEFFLARLKEAAEPIEREFLTHMIAEERSHYILLADLKFYYVDTEHWFMQKGKTGLDGA
;
A
#
# COMPACT_ATOMS: atom_id res chain seq x y z
N MET A 1 6.50 33.18 -14.28
CA MET A 1 6.02 31.80 -14.20
C MET A 1 7.04 30.97 -13.43
N LYS A 2 6.98 30.97 -12.08
CA LYS A 2 7.89 30.19 -11.20
C LYS A 2 7.09 29.57 -10.01
N ALA A 3 5.88 29.09 -10.23
CA ALA A 3 5.03 28.59 -9.14
C ALA A 3 4.65 27.10 -9.26
N SER A 4 4.89 26.41 -10.39
CA SER A 4 4.40 25.04 -10.54
C SER A 4 5.25 23.97 -9.83
N GLY A 5 6.55 24.20 -9.62
CA GLY A 5 7.42 23.24 -8.94
C GLY A 5 7.33 23.25 -7.40
N SER A 6 6.98 24.40 -6.78
CA SER A 6 6.97 24.48 -5.31
C SER A 6 5.82 23.72 -4.67
N GLY A 7 4.64 23.70 -5.30
CA GLY A 7 3.47 23.01 -4.77
C GLY A 7 3.63 21.48 -4.79
N LEU A 8 4.19 20.94 -5.87
CA LEU A 8 4.48 19.50 -5.97
C LEU A 8 5.54 19.07 -4.97
N LEU A 9 6.62 19.84 -4.79
CA LEU A 9 7.66 19.53 -3.81
C LEU A 9 7.12 19.55 -2.36
N GLU A 10 6.27 20.53 -2.03
CA GLU A 10 5.61 20.59 -0.71
C GLU A 10 4.66 19.39 -0.50
N LEU A 11 3.89 19.03 -1.53
CA LEU A 11 3.05 17.84 -1.51
C LEU A 11 3.89 16.58 -1.29
N MET A 12 5.00 16.42 -2.00
CA MET A 12 5.90 15.26 -1.85
C MET A 12 6.46 15.16 -0.43
N CYS A 13 6.85 16.28 0.20
CA CYS A 13 7.26 16.27 1.61
C CYS A 13 6.16 15.74 2.52
N THR A 14 4.91 16.17 2.32
CA THR A 14 3.76 15.68 3.08
C THR A 14 3.54 14.17 2.86
N VAL A 15 3.68 13.71 1.61
CA VAL A 15 3.54 12.29 1.27
C VAL A 15 4.64 11.45 1.93
N VAL A 16 5.88 11.93 1.95
CA VAL A 16 6.99 11.24 2.66
C VAL A 16 6.65 11.06 4.15
N GLU A 17 6.12 12.10 4.82
CA GLU A 17 5.72 11.98 6.23
C GLU A 17 4.60 10.96 6.44
N ILE A 18 3.62 10.90 5.54
CA ILE A 18 2.54 9.92 5.59
C ILE A 18 3.12 8.50 5.44
N LYS A 19 3.96 8.28 4.45
CA LYS A 19 4.59 6.97 4.17
C LYS A 19 5.51 6.50 5.30
N GLU A 20 6.26 7.40 5.94
CA GLU A 20 7.05 7.05 7.12
C GLU A 20 6.18 6.58 8.30
N LYS A 21 5.02 7.21 8.51
CA LYS A 21 4.07 6.78 9.55
C LYS A 21 3.46 5.41 9.23
N MET A 22 3.09 5.16 7.97
CA MET A 22 2.58 3.86 7.52
C MET A 22 3.63 2.76 7.69
N LYS A 23 4.86 3.00 7.26
CA LYS A 23 5.98 2.08 7.43
C LYS A 23 6.23 1.74 8.90
N ALA A 24 6.23 2.74 9.78
CA ALA A 24 6.40 2.55 11.22
C ALA A 24 5.24 1.73 11.82
N PHE A 25 4.01 1.99 11.41
CA PHE A 25 2.85 1.21 11.82
C PHE A 25 2.98 -0.25 11.41
N TYR A 26 3.33 -0.55 10.16
CA TYR A 26 3.48 -1.92 9.68
C TYR A 26 4.65 -2.65 10.34
N ALA A 27 5.74 -1.96 10.66
CA ALA A 27 6.85 -2.52 11.43
C ALA A 27 6.43 -2.92 12.85
N ASP A 28 5.66 -2.07 13.54
CA ASP A 28 5.12 -2.35 14.86
C ASP A 28 4.10 -3.50 14.83
N ALA A 29 3.18 -3.50 13.87
CA ALA A 29 2.20 -4.56 13.68
C ALA A 29 2.87 -5.92 13.41
N ALA A 30 3.89 -5.96 12.54
CA ALA A 30 4.66 -7.19 12.28
C ALA A 30 5.35 -7.72 13.55
N GLY A 31 5.86 -6.84 14.41
CA GLY A 31 6.51 -7.23 15.66
C GLY A 31 5.55 -7.74 16.73
N LYS A 32 4.28 -7.40 16.65
CA LYS A 32 3.24 -7.79 17.63
C LYS A 32 2.36 -8.94 17.14
N CYS A 33 2.33 -9.19 15.84
CA CYS A 33 1.49 -10.21 15.24
C CYS A 33 1.91 -11.60 15.71
N GLY A 34 0.95 -12.37 16.23
CA GLY A 34 1.19 -13.74 16.72
C GLY A 34 1.19 -14.80 15.63
N ASP A 35 0.63 -14.50 14.46
CA ASP A 35 0.58 -15.41 13.32
C ASP A 35 1.65 -15.08 12.26
N SER A 36 2.26 -16.12 11.71
CA SER A 36 3.33 -15.95 10.72
C SER A 36 2.85 -15.34 9.40
N VAL A 37 1.59 -15.59 8.99
CA VAL A 37 1.03 -15.01 7.75
C VAL A 37 0.79 -13.52 7.93
N GLY A 38 0.23 -13.12 9.08
CA GLY A 38 0.07 -11.71 9.43
C GLY A 38 1.42 -10.99 9.52
N THR A 39 2.39 -11.60 10.22
CA THR A 39 3.75 -11.07 10.32
C THR A 39 4.39 -10.87 8.94
N GLU A 40 4.30 -11.87 8.04
CA GLU A 40 4.83 -11.76 6.67
C GLU A 40 4.12 -10.68 5.85
N THR A 41 2.79 -10.56 6.00
CA THR A 41 2.00 -9.54 5.30
C THR A 41 2.35 -8.13 5.76
N PHE A 42 2.44 -7.89 7.07
CA PHE A 42 2.85 -6.58 7.58
C PHE A 42 4.30 -6.23 7.22
N ASN A 43 5.22 -7.20 7.25
CA ASN A 43 6.59 -6.98 6.77
C ASN A 43 6.62 -6.61 5.28
N MET A 44 5.81 -7.26 4.45
CA MET A 44 5.72 -6.95 3.03
C MET A 44 5.18 -5.52 2.82
N LEU A 45 4.12 -5.11 3.52
CA LEU A 45 3.59 -3.74 3.46
C LEU A 45 4.65 -2.72 3.89
N ARG A 46 5.36 -2.96 4.99
CA ARG A 46 6.48 -2.13 5.43
C ARG A 46 7.55 -1.98 4.34
N ASP A 47 7.94 -3.07 3.70
CA ASP A 47 9.00 -3.07 2.67
C ASP A 47 8.51 -2.38 1.38
N MET A 48 7.22 -2.42 1.09
CA MET A 48 6.60 -1.65 0.01
C MET A 48 6.65 -0.16 0.31
N GLU A 49 6.26 0.26 1.53
CA GLU A 49 6.37 1.66 1.93
C GLU A 49 7.81 2.17 1.86
N GLN A 50 8.80 1.33 2.21
CA GLN A 50 10.20 1.70 2.05
C GLN A 50 10.58 1.94 0.58
N LYS A 51 10.15 1.08 -0.34
CA LYS A 51 10.39 1.28 -1.78
C LYS A 51 9.74 2.55 -2.31
N HIS A 52 8.53 2.87 -1.83
CA HIS A 52 7.85 4.12 -2.19
C HIS A 52 8.63 5.34 -1.68
N LEU A 53 9.10 5.30 -0.43
CA LEU A 53 9.95 6.35 0.13
C LEU A 53 11.25 6.56 -0.64
N ASP A 54 11.91 5.49 -1.05
CA ASP A 54 13.15 5.56 -1.83
C ASP A 54 12.89 6.24 -3.19
N ARG A 55 11.78 5.90 -3.88
CA ARG A 55 11.38 6.53 -5.13
C ARG A 55 11.01 8.01 -4.95
N LEU A 56 10.22 8.32 -3.91
CA LEU A 56 9.84 9.70 -3.59
C LEU A 56 11.06 10.58 -3.32
N ASN A 57 12.01 10.08 -2.53
CA ASN A 57 13.23 10.79 -2.21
C ASN A 57 14.12 11.01 -3.44
N ALA A 58 14.25 10.02 -4.32
CA ALA A 58 14.98 10.15 -5.58
C ALA A 58 14.31 11.21 -6.49
N THR A 59 13.01 11.12 -6.69
CA THR A 59 12.25 12.09 -7.50
C THR A 59 12.33 13.50 -6.92
N TYR A 60 12.20 13.64 -5.60
CA TYR A 60 12.36 14.94 -4.93
C TYR A 60 13.74 15.53 -5.15
N ALA A 61 14.78 14.72 -5.03
CA ALA A 61 16.16 15.16 -5.23
C ALA A 61 16.40 15.66 -6.68
N ASP A 62 15.81 15.01 -7.66
CA ASP A 62 15.94 15.40 -9.07
C ASP A 62 15.16 16.68 -9.39
N LEU A 63 13.94 16.80 -8.92
CA LEU A 63 13.11 18.00 -9.07
C LEU A 63 13.74 19.23 -8.37
N SER A 64 14.30 19.04 -7.17
CA SER A 64 14.91 20.13 -6.39
C SER A 64 16.21 20.68 -7.02
N LYS A 65 16.94 19.88 -7.79
CA LYS A 65 18.14 20.30 -8.51
C LYS A 65 17.83 21.11 -9.78
N GLY A 66 16.55 21.26 -10.15
CA GLY A 66 16.14 21.94 -11.38
C GLY A 66 16.51 21.16 -12.67
N SER A 67 16.97 19.94 -12.54
CA SER A 67 17.20 19.02 -13.65
C SER A 67 15.91 18.30 -14.07
N GLY A 68 14.76 18.92 -13.78
CA GLY A 68 13.45 18.34 -13.96
C GLY A 68 13.12 17.86 -15.36
N ASP A 69 13.70 16.72 -15.72
CA ASP A 69 13.11 15.87 -16.70
C ASP A 69 11.84 15.28 -16.07
N LEU A 70 10.68 15.77 -16.52
CA LEU A 70 9.38 15.28 -16.09
C LEU A 70 9.21 13.78 -16.38
N ASP A 71 10.06 13.18 -17.22
CA ASP A 71 10.14 11.75 -17.43
C ASP A 71 10.67 10.98 -16.21
N ALA A 72 11.45 11.62 -15.33
CA ALA A 72 11.86 11.02 -14.06
C ALA A 72 10.70 10.85 -13.06
N CYS A 73 9.62 11.62 -13.22
CA CYS A 73 8.38 11.46 -12.48
C CYS A 73 7.45 10.39 -13.07
N ARG A 74 7.90 9.64 -14.06
CA ARG A 74 7.15 8.51 -14.58
C ARG A 74 7.19 7.38 -13.56
N PHE A 75 6.14 7.30 -12.76
CA PHE A 75 5.85 6.22 -11.80
C PHE A 75 5.41 4.93 -12.54
N TYR A 76 6.18 4.50 -13.57
CA TYR A 76 5.75 3.50 -14.56
C TYR A 76 5.74 2.05 -14.08
N ASP A 77 6.33 1.74 -12.95
CA ASP A 77 6.35 0.37 -12.45
C ASP A 77 5.51 0.22 -11.19
N PHE A 78 4.20 0.47 -11.33
CA PHE A 78 3.24 -0.08 -10.41
C PHE A 78 3.06 -1.57 -10.71
N GLU A 79 4.00 -2.40 -10.28
CA GLU A 79 3.66 -3.77 -9.99
C GLU A 79 2.75 -3.74 -8.78
N ALA A 80 1.46 -4.00 -9.01
CA ALA A 80 0.56 -4.32 -7.92
C ALA A 80 1.29 -5.35 -7.05
N PRO A 81 1.40 -5.09 -5.72
CA PRO A 81 2.12 -6.00 -4.86
C PRO A 81 1.63 -7.39 -5.14
N GLY A 82 2.51 -8.35 -5.06
CA GLY A 82 2.22 -9.76 -5.31
C GLY A 82 1.12 -10.30 -4.42
N SER A 83 -0.10 -9.78 -4.59
CA SER A 83 -1.32 -10.40 -4.05
C SER A 83 -1.30 -11.88 -4.35
N SER A 84 -0.73 -12.28 -5.50
CA SER A 84 -0.50 -13.65 -5.90
C SER A 84 0.47 -14.39 -4.96
N GLU A 85 1.55 -13.79 -4.47
CA GLU A 85 2.51 -14.45 -3.58
C GLU A 85 1.95 -14.64 -2.17
N VAL A 86 1.31 -13.62 -1.60
CA VAL A 86 0.62 -13.73 -0.30
C VAL A 86 -0.53 -14.73 -0.41
N MET A 87 -1.32 -14.66 -1.49
CA MET A 87 -2.41 -15.59 -1.74
C MET A 87 -1.90 -17.03 -1.91
N HIS A 88 -0.75 -17.23 -2.53
CA HIS A 88 -0.12 -18.55 -2.66
C HIS A 88 0.32 -19.08 -1.29
N LYS A 89 0.94 -18.26 -0.46
CA LYS A 89 1.35 -18.61 0.91
C LYS A 89 0.14 -18.94 1.80
N LEU A 90 -0.95 -18.14 1.70
CA LEU A 90 -2.21 -18.42 2.40
C LEU A 90 -2.82 -19.76 2.00
N LYS A 91 -2.82 -20.09 0.69
CA LYS A 91 -3.31 -21.37 0.20
C LYS A 91 -2.48 -22.57 0.67
N GLN A 92 -1.17 -22.42 0.81
CA GLN A 92 -0.28 -23.48 1.29
C GLN A 92 -0.46 -23.79 2.78
N LYS A 93 -0.87 -22.80 3.59
CA LYS A 93 -1.04 -22.96 5.05
C LYS A 93 -2.40 -23.49 5.50
N ARG A 94 -3.19 -24.07 4.60
CA ARG A 94 -4.54 -24.60 4.89
C ARG A 94 -4.62 -25.56 6.09
N GLU A 95 -3.51 -26.22 6.46
CA GLU A 95 -3.47 -27.24 7.53
C GLU A 95 -3.05 -26.68 8.91
N SER A 96 -2.63 -25.42 9.02
CA SER A 96 -2.11 -24.84 10.25
C SER A 96 -2.82 -23.56 10.68
N THR A 97 -4.13 -23.45 10.43
CA THR A 97 -4.92 -22.33 10.93
C THR A 97 -4.99 -22.37 12.46
N SER A 98 -4.00 -21.79 13.12
CA SER A 98 -4.16 -21.31 14.48
C SER A 98 -5.15 -20.15 14.44
N ASN A 99 -6.12 -20.14 15.36
CA ASN A 99 -7.03 -19.02 15.54
C ASN A 99 -6.21 -17.71 15.57
N ALA A 100 -6.44 -16.83 14.59
CA ALA A 100 -5.87 -15.49 14.65
C ALA A 100 -6.23 -14.89 16.01
N CYS A 101 -5.25 -14.28 16.66
CA CYS A 101 -5.53 -13.54 17.87
C CYS A 101 -6.46 -12.38 17.51
N LEU A 102 -7.40 -12.03 18.39
CA LEU A 102 -8.28 -10.85 18.20
C LEU A 102 -7.43 -9.58 17.96
N ASP A 103 -6.24 -9.53 18.54
CA ASP A 103 -5.31 -8.42 18.37
C ASP A 103 -4.77 -8.32 16.93
N ASP A 104 -4.62 -9.45 16.22
CA ASP A 104 -4.16 -9.46 14.82
C ASP A 104 -5.23 -8.89 13.88
N VAL A 105 -6.52 -9.21 14.11
CA VAL A 105 -7.64 -8.64 13.35
C VAL A 105 -7.76 -7.13 13.61
N ALA A 106 -7.60 -6.70 14.86
CA ALA A 106 -7.64 -5.28 15.22
C ALA A 106 -6.47 -4.50 14.59
N ALA A 107 -5.28 -5.10 14.49
CA ALA A 107 -4.16 -4.51 13.79
C ALA A 107 -4.42 -4.35 12.28
N ILE A 108 -5.05 -5.36 11.64
CA ILE A 108 -5.44 -5.29 10.22
C ILE A 108 -6.48 -4.19 10.02
N GLU A 109 -7.50 -4.09 10.87
CA GLU A 109 -8.52 -3.03 10.79
C GLU A 109 -7.90 -1.64 10.94
N SER A 110 -6.96 -1.48 11.86
CA SER A 110 -6.21 -0.23 12.04
C SER A 110 -5.38 0.12 10.80
N GLY A 111 -4.76 -0.87 10.16
CA GLY A 111 -4.07 -0.69 8.89
C GLY A 111 -5.01 -0.25 7.77
N MET A 112 -6.18 -0.92 7.64
CA MET A 112 -7.20 -0.54 6.64
C MET A 112 -7.71 0.90 6.86
N GLU A 113 -7.89 1.33 8.10
CA GLU A 113 -8.28 2.70 8.42
C GLU A 113 -7.17 3.71 8.04
N LEU A 114 -5.90 3.36 8.27
CA LEU A 114 -4.77 4.18 7.91
C LEU A 114 -4.66 4.37 6.39
N GLU A 115 -4.78 3.28 5.61
CA GLU A 115 -4.81 3.33 4.15
C GLU A 115 -5.97 4.18 3.63
N ASN A 116 -7.16 4.02 4.21
CA ASN A 116 -8.34 4.80 3.81
C ASN A 116 -8.15 6.30 4.06
N LYS A 117 -7.52 6.69 5.17
CA LYS A 117 -7.16 8.09 5.44
C LYS A 117 -6.17 8.63 4.40
N GLY A 118 -5.21 7.83 3.97
CA GLY A 118 -4.29 8.16 2.87
C GLY A 118 -5.05 8.39 1.56
N ILE A 119 -5.94 7.47 1.19
CA ILE A 119 -6.80 7.58 0.00
C ILE A 119 -7.63 8.86 0.04
N GLU A 120 -8.29 9.15 1.16
CA GLU A 120 -9.11 10.37 1.32
C GLU A 120 -8.28 11.64 1.17
N PHE A 121 -7.09 11.69 1.78
CA PHE A 121 -6.16 12.80 1.64
C PHE A 121 -5.77 13.03 0.17
N PHE A 122 -5.34 11.98 -0.53
CA PHE A 122 -4.93 12.09 -1.93
C PHE A 122 -6.10 12.44 -2.86
N LEU A 123 -7.30 11.91 -2.61
CA LEU A 123 -8.51 12.28 -3.35
C LEU A 123 -8.89 13.75 -3.16
N ALA A 124 -8.77 14.28 -1.94
CA ALA A 124 -9.01 15.70 -1.67
C ALA A 124 -8.02 16.58 -2.43
N ARG A 125 -6.73 16.23 -2.40
CA ARG A 125 -5.68 16.96 -3.15
C ARG A 125 -5.87 16.87 -4.65
N LEU A 126 -6.28 15.72 -5.17
CA LEU A 126 -6.53 15.51 -6.61
C LEU A 126 -7.64 16.41 -7.16
N LYS A 127 -8.64 16.75 -6.35
CA LYS A 127 -9.71 17.68 -6.74
C LYS A 127 -9.19 19.11 -6.93
N GLU A 128 -8.17 19.49 -6.18
CA GLU A 128 -7.57 20.83 -6.20
C GLU A 128 -6.40 20.93 -7.18
N ALA A 129 -5.79 19.81 -7.55
CA ALA A 129 -4.62 19.74 -8.42
C ALA A 129 -4.95 20.25 -9.83
N ALA A 130 -4.25 21.31 -10.27
CA ALA A 130 -4.39 21.89 -11.59
C ALA A 130 -3.36 21.36 -12.59
N GLU A 131 -2.15 21.05 -12.11
CA GLU A 131 -1.05 20.62 -12.96
C GLU A 131 -1.16 19.13 -13.33
N PRO A 132 -0.99 18.77 -14.61
CA PRO A 132 -1.10 17.37 -15.04
C PRO A 132 -0.18 16.42 -14.26
N ILE A 133 1.05 16.84 -13.98
CA ILE A 133 2.04 16.04 -13.24
C ILE A 133 1.63 15.79 -11.79
N GLU A 134 1.04 16.78 -11.12
CA GLU A 134 0.51 16.63 -9.77
C GLU A 134 -0.67 15.66 -9.76
N ARG A 135 -1.55 15.75 -10.76
CA ARG A 135 -2.69 14.84 -10.91
C ARG A 135 -2.24 13.40 -11.15
N GLU A 136 -1.24 13.21 -12.00
CA GLU A 136 -0.66 11.89 -12.27
C GLU A 136 -0.06 11.30 -10.99
N PHE A 137 0.77 12.06 -10.29
CA PHE A 137 1.35 11.67 -9.00
C PHE A 137 0.28 11.23 -7.98
N LEU A 138 -0.75 12.06 -7.77
CA LEU A 138 -1.82 11.77 -6.82
C LEU A 138 -2.65 10.54 -7.24
N THR A 139 -2.86 10.34 -8.54
CA THR A 139 -3.55 9.15 -9.04
C THR A 139 -2.79 7.88 -8.75
N HIS A 140 -1.46 7.90 -8.88
CA HIS A 140 -0.61 6.77 -8.49
C HIS A 140 -0.65 6.50 -7.00
N MET A 141 -0.54 7.53 -6.16
CA MET A 141 -0.66 7.38 -4.70
C MET A 141 -1.98 6.72 -4.31
N ILE A 142 -3.10 7.17 -4.89
CA ILE A 142 -4.42 6.57 -4.63
C ILE A 142 -4.46 5.08 -5.03
N ALA A 143 -3.86 4.73 -6.16
CA ALA A 143 -3.83 3.34 -6.63
C ALA A 143 -3.01 2.44 -5.69
N GLU A 144 -1.88 2.94 -5.19
CA GLU A 144 -1.03 2.24 -4.22
C GLU A 144 -1.78 1.98 -2.92
N GLU A 145 -2.35 3.02 -2.28
CA GLU A 145 -3.10 2.84 -1.02
C GLU A 145 -4.28 1.88 -1.18
N ARG A 146 -4.98 1.93 -2.31
CA ARG A 146 -6.07 0.99 -2.60
C ARG A 146 -5.58 -0.45 -2.69
N SER A 147 -4.41 -0.70 -3.25
CA SER A 147 -3.86 -2.05 -3.32
C SER A 147 -3.47 -2.59 -1.95
N HIS A 148 -2.90 -1.75 -1.09
CA HIS A 148 -2.61 -2.10 0.30
C HIS A 148 -3.89 -2.40 1.08
N TYR A 149 -4.91 -1.55 0.92
CA TYR A 149 -6.21 -1.77 1.53
C TYR A 149 -6.83 -3.11 1.13
N ILE A 150 -6.80 -3.45 -0.17
CA ILE A 150 -7.33 -4.73 -0.68
C ILE A 150 -6.56 -5.90 -0.09
N LEU A 151 -5.23 -5.80 0.03
CA LEU A 151 -4.41 -6.84 0.64
C LEU A 151 -4.79 -7.08 2.11
N LEU A 152 -4.96 -5.99 2.88
CA LEU A 152 -5.39 -6.07 4.27
C LEU A 152 -6.82 -6.62 4.39
N ALA A 153 -7.74 -6.24 3.49
CA ALA A 153 -9.09 -6.75 3.46
C ALA A 153 -9.14 -8.26 3.17
N ASP A 154 -8.30 -8.74 2.25
CA ASP A 154 -8.14 -10.17 1.96
C ASP A 154 -7.58 -10.93 3.17
N LEU A 155 -6.59 -10.38 3.86
CA LEU A 155 -6.04 -10.97 5.08
C LEU A 155 -7.08 -11.01 6.21
N LYS A 156 -7.85 -9.92 6.39
CA LYS A 156 -8.97 -9.89 7.34
C LYS A 156 -9.98 -10.99 7.04
N PHE A 157 -10.39 -11.12 5.77
CA PHE A 157 -11.33 -12.15 5.35
C PHE A 157 -10.79 -13.55 5.64
N TYR A 158 -9.52 -13.80 5.35
CA TYR A 158 -8.86 -15.06 5.71
C TYR A 158 -8.95 -15.39 7.20
N TYR A 159 -8.75 -14.40 8.08
CA TYR A 159 -8.80 -14.63 9.53
C TYR A 159 -10.21 -14.77 10.09
N VAL A 160 -11.16 -13.99 9.57
CA VAL A 160 -12.54 -13.96 10.09
C VAL A 160 -13.38 -15.11 9.57
N ASP A 161 -13.18 -15.51 8.30
CA ASP A 161 -13.98 -16.54 7.65
C ASP A 161 -13.12 -17.35 6.67
N THR A 162 -12.23 -18.14 7.22
CA THR A 162 -11.24 -18.93 6.50
C THR A 162 -11.90 -19.90 5.51
N GLU A 163 -13.03 -20.52 5.87
CA GLU A 163 -13.72 -21.48 5.01
C GLU A 163 -14.25 -20.83 3.73
N HIS A 164 -14.99 -19.74 3.84
CA HIS A 164 -15.51 -19.01 2.69
C HIS A 164 -14.38 -18.35 1.87
N TRP A 165 -13.31 -17.92 2.52
CA TRP A 165 -12.15 -17.39 1.83
C TRP A 165 -11.54 -18.45 0.88
N PHE A 166 -11.33 -19.70 1.35
CA PHE A 166 -10.86 -20.80 0.51
C PHE A 166 -11.84 -21.19 -0.60
N MET A 167 -13.15 -21.17 -0.32
CA MET A 167 -14.18 -21.44 -1.33
C MET A 167 -14.18 -20.39 -2.45
N GLN A 168 -14.02 -19.11 -2.13
CA GLN A 168 -13.97 -18.04 -3.12
C GLN A 168 -12.71 -18.10 -3.98
N LYS A 169 -11.55 -18.25 -3.35
CA LYS A 169 -10.25 -18.29 -4.07
C LYS A 169 -10.02 -19.61 -4.82
N GLY A 170 -10.70 -20.69 -4.43
CA GLY A 170 -10.68 -21.96 -5.14
C GLY A 170 -11.49 -21.96 -6.45
N LYS A 171 -12.57 -21.17 -6.51
CA LYS A 171 -13.43 -21.07 -7.71
C LYS A 171 -12.76 -20.28 -8.85
N THR A 172 -11.92 -19.31 -8.55
CA THR A 172 -11.20 -18.51 -9.57
C THR A 172 -10.16 -19.31 -10.36
N GLY A 173 -9.84 -20.54 -9.96
CA GLY A 173 -8.95 -21.45 -10.70
C GLY A 173 -9.66 -22.42 -11.64
N LEU A 174 -11.01 -22.49 -11.59
CA LEU A 174 -11.81 -23.41 -12.41
C LEU A 174 -12.48 -22.72 -13.61
N ASP A 175 -12.57 -21.40 -13.63
CA ASP A 175 -13.24 -20.63 -14.68
C ASP A 175 -12.28 -20.13 -15.77
N GLY A 176 -11.03 -20.59 -15.76
CA GLY A 176 -9.94 -20.20 -16.67
C GLY A 176 -9.51 -21.30 -17.65
N ALA A 177 -10.40 -22.22 -18.00
CA ALA A 177 -10.16 -23.20 -19.08
C ALA A 177 -11.06 -22.92 -20.28
#